data_2512cc8aed98483f704f6d056683a551
#
_entry.id   2512cc8aed98483f704f6d056683a551
#
_cell.length_a   1.000
_cell.length_b   1.000
_cell.length_c   1.000
_cell.angle_alpha   90.00
_cell.angle_beta   90.00
_cell.angle_gamma   90.00
#
_symmetry.space_group_name_H-M   'P 1'
#
loop_
_entity.id
_entity.type
_entity.pdbx_description
1 polymer ?
#
loop_
_entity_poly.entity_id
_entity_poly.type
_entity_poly.pdbx_seq_one_letter_code
_entity_poly.pdbx_strand_id
1 'polypeptide(L)'
;EFGGRVEIISAEGPDISSTEIRRRVQNAQTVERLVPLSAEMLLYEKRLYQPKSIEQLAERVSNVLDEYRMRHTMLTVREAVGLAQYHGLSTEKARLAALLHDCAKLGREETVRYAEKMGYALTNEERENPFLIHSRIGALLARDLYGVQDTEILNAIERHTVGCAEMTPFDEVIFLADKLEPSR
;
A
#
# COMPACT_ATOMS: atom_id res chain seq x y z
N GLU A 1 -26.10 -27.38 39.81
CA GLU A 1 -24.88 -26.61 40.20
C GLU A 1 -23.71 -27.17 39.39
N PHE A 2 -23.17 -26.38 38.49
CA PHE A 2 -21.93 -26.71 37.76
C PHE A 2 -20.74 -26.28 38.63
N GLY A 3 -20.08 -27.20 39.31
CA GLY A 3 -18.90 -26.98 40.12
C GLY A 3 -17.65 -26.78 39.23
N GLY A 4 -17.58 -25.67 38.52
CA GLY A 4 -16.39 -25.30 37.78
C GLY A 4 -15.37 -24.59 38.68
N ARG A 5 -14.12 -25.03 38.66
CA ARG A 5 -12.99 -24.29 39.27
C ARG A 5 -12.54 -23.20 38.33
N VAL A 6 -12.61 -21.94 38.75
CA VAL A 6 -12.07 -20.82 38.02
C VAL A 6 -10.68 -20.53 38.57
N GLU A 7 -9.67 -20.58 37.71
CA GLU A 7 -8.30 -20.19 38.04
C GLU A 7 -7.99 -18.86 37.33
N ILE A 8 -7.65 -17.85 38.12
CA ILE A 8 -7.26 -16.53 37.57
C ILE A 8 -5.77 -16.57 37.32
N ILE A 9 -5.38 -16.53 36.04
CA ILE A 9 -3.99 -16.41 35.61
C ILE A 9 -3.70 -14.92 35.42
N SER A 10 -2.75 -14.40 36.20
CA SER A 10 -2.22 -13.07 35.99
C SER A 10 -1.20 -13.12 34.84
N ALA A 11 -1.53 -12.58 33.68
CA ALA A 11 -0.62 -12.46 32.56
C ALA A 11 -0.28 -10.97 32.37
N GLU A 12 1.01 -10.65 32.44
CA GLU A 12 1.50 -9.34 32.01
C GLU A 12 1.55 -9.31 30.48
N GLY A 13 0.63 -8.60 29.87
CA GLY A 13 0.62 -8.29 28.43
C GLY A 13 0.69 -6.80 28.20
N PRO A 14 0.99 -6.33 26.98
CA PRO A 14 0.90 -4.91 26.66
C PRO A 14 -0.53 -4.43 26.97
N ASP A 15 -0.65 -3.28 27.63
CA ASP A 15 -1.95 -2.63 27.90
C ASP A 15 -2.50 -2.05 26.60
N ILE A 16 -3.10 -2.96 25.79
CA ILE A 16 -3.60 -2.62 24.46
C ILE A 16 -5.02 -3.11 24.30
N SER A 17 -5.91 -2.24 23.88
CA SER A 17 -7.30 -2.58 23.60
C SER A 17 -7.53 -2.78 22.09
N SER A 18 -8.53 -3.61 21.77
CA SER A 18 -8.99 -3.74 20.36
C SER A 18 -9.48 -2.40 19.77
N THR A 19 -9.97 -1.49 20.62
CA THR A 19 -10.36 -0.14 20.22
C THR A 19 -9.16 0.67 19.77
N GLU A 20 -8.04 0.57 20.48
CA GLU A 20 -6.80 1.24 20.11
C GLU A 20 -6.23 0.71 18.77
N ILE A 21 -6.25 -0.61 18.57
CA ILE A 21 -5.83 -1.21 17.29
C ILE A 21 -6.67 -0.67 16.13
N ARG A 22 -8.00 -0.65 16.27
CA ARG A 22 -8.90 -0.11 15.24
C ARG A 22 -8.61 1.36 14.95
N ARG A 23 -8.46 2.17 16.00
CA ARG A 23 -8.15 3.60 15.87
C ARG A 23 -6.83 3.83 15.14
N ARG A 24 -5.79 3.05 15.44
CA ARG A 24 -4.49 3.15 14.77
C ARG A 24 -4.62 2.84 13.28
N VAL A 25 -5.26 1.76 12.91
CA VAL A 25 -5.47 1.40 11.49
C VAL A 25 -6.26 2.50 10.76
N GLN A 26 -7.32 3.04 11.37
CA GLN A 26 -8.07 4.16 10.79
C GLN A 26 -7.20 5.38 10.52
N ASN A 27 -6.29 5.70 11.42
CA ASN A 27 -5.44 6.89 11.37
C ASN A 27 -4.07 6.64 10.71
N ALA A 28 -3.93 5.62 9.88
CA ALA A 28 -2.66 5.22 9.25
C ALA A 28 -1.49 5.17 10.25
N GLN A 29 -1.72 4.58 11.41
CA GLN A 29 -0.68 4.33 12.41
C GLN A 29 -0.34 2.85 12.44
N THR A 30 0.95 2.52 12.54
CA THR A 30 1.36 1.11 12.62
C THR A 30 0.81 0.44 13.88
N VAL A 31 0.48 -0.84 13.74
CA VAL A 31 0.15 -1.75 14.84
C VAL A 31 1.24 -2.81 15.04
N GLU A 32 2.38 -2.63 14.40
CA GLU A 32 3.57 -3.46 14.57
C GLU A 32 3.92 -3.58 16.06
N ARG A 33 4.29 -4.77 16.49
CA ARG A 33 4.58 -5.14 17.90
C ARG A 33 3.41 -5.02 18.86
N LEU A 34 2.24 -4.56 18.42
CA LEU A 34 1.03 -4.51 19.25
C LEU A 34 0.16 -5.75 19.05
N VAL A 35 0.27 -6.37 17.88
CA VAL A 35 -0.39 -7.64 17.53
C VAL A 35 0.62 -8.55 16.86
N PRO A 36 0.40 -9.89 16.85
CA PRO A 36 1.23 -10.80 16.05
C PRO A 36 1.19 -10.42 14.56
N LEU A 37 2.32 -10.60 13.86
CA LEU A 37 2.45 -10.29 12.44
C LEU A 37 1.32 -10.91 11.59
N SER A 38 0.93 -12.16 11.87
CA SER A 38 -0.16 -12.82 11.16
C SER A 38 -1.52 -12.12 11.33
N ALA A 39 -1.77 -11.56 12.51
CA ALA A 39 -2.99 -10.77 12.76
C ALA A 39 -2.92 -9.42 12.06
N GLU A 40 -1.75 -8.77 12.08
CA GLU A 40 -1.52 -7.51 11.36
C GLU A 40 -1.69 -7.70 9.85
N MET A 41 -1.06 -8.73 9.26
CA MET A 41 -1.25 -9.07 7.83
C MET A 41 -2.74 -9.25 7.50
N LEU A 42 -3.49 -9.96 8.33
CA LEU A 42 -4.93 -10.17 8.12
C LEU A 42 -5.73 -8.87 8.15
N LEU A 43 -5.38 -7.92 9.03
CA LEU A 43 -6.03 -6.60 9.07
C LEU A 43 -5.92 -5.89 7.73
N TYR A 44 -4.75 -5.91 7.10
CA TYR A 44 -4.51 -5.27 5.81
C TYR A 44 -5.07 -6.08 4.64
N GLU A 45 -4.81 -7.38 4.55
CA GLU A 45 -5.33 -8.25 3.48
C GLU A 45 -6.87 -8.21 3.39
N LYS A 46 -7.54 -8.20 4.53
CA LYS A 46 -9.01 -8.12 4.61
C LYS A 46 -9.55 -6.70 4.68
N ARG A 47 -8.67 -5.69 4.57
CA ARG A 47 -9.03 -4.25 4.60
C ARG A 47 -9.83 -3.86 5.84
N LEU A 48 -9.60 -4.53 6.98
CA LEU A 48 -10.37 -4.30 8.19
C LEU A 48 -10.04 -2.93 8.79
N TYR A 49 -11.07 -2.24 9.24
CA TYR A 49 -10.99 -0.96 9.96
C TYR A 49 -10.34 0.19 9.19
N GLN A 50 -10.21 0.09 7.87
CA GLN A 50 -9.74 1.21 7.04
C GLN A 50 -10.81 2.33 7.00
N PRO A 51 -10.41 3.60 6.79
CA PRO A 51 -11.38 4.66 6.49
C PRO A 51 -12.22 4.32 5.26
N LYS A 52 -13.49 4.71 5.26
CA LYS A 52 -14.41 4.41 4.15
C LYS A 52 -13.91 4.89 2.79
N SER A 53 -13.22 6.03 2.74
CA SER A 53 -12.59 6.54 1.51
C SER A 53 -11.49 5.61 0.98
N ILE A 54 -10.70 5.02 1.86
CA ILE A 54 -9.65 4.05 1.51
C ILE A 54 -10.27 2.72 1.08
N GLU A 55 -11.34 2.26 1.76
CA GLU A 55 -12.06 1.05 1.33
C GLU A 55 -12.63 1.19 -0.08
N GLN A 56 -13.29 2.31 -0.39
CA GLN A 56 -13.83 2.60 -1.73
C GLN A 56 -12.72 2.68 -2.79
N LEU A 57 -11.59 3.29 -2.45
CA LEU A 57 -10.45 3.36 -3.36
C LEU A 57 -9.84 1.98 -3.59
N ALA A 58 -9.66 1.19 -2.54
CA ALA A 58 -9.16 -0.18 -2.62
C ALA A 58 -10.10 -1.09 -3.43
N GLU A 59 -11.42 -0.91 -3.33
CA GLU A 59 -12.39 -1.61 -4.16
C GLU A 59 -12.22 -1.25 -5.65
N ARG A 60 -12.03 0.03 -5.98
CA ARG A 60 -11.75 0.45 -7.37
C ARG A 60 -10.45 -0.16 -7.91
N VAL A 61 -9.40 -0.22 -7.11
CA VAL A 61 -8.12 -0.85 -7.48
C VAL A 61 -8.29 -2.37 -7.64
N SER A 62 -9.07 -3.02 -6.78
CA SER A 62 -9.33 -4.47 -6.86
C SER A 62 -10.14 -4.91 -8.10
N ASN A 63 -10.82 -3.98 -8.77
CA ASN A 63 -11.47 -4.26 -10.06
C ASN A 63 -10.46 -4.35 -11.22
N VAL A 64 -9.22 -3.92 -11.01
CA VAL A 64 -8.15 -3.89 -12.02
C VAL A 64 -7.06 -4.93 -11.72
N LEU A 65 -6.75 -5.13 -10.44
CA LEU A 65 -5.72 -6.06 -10.00
C LEU A 65 -6.32 -7.43 -9.66
N ASP A 66 -5.59 -8.50 -9.98
CA ASP A 66 -5.92 -9.83 -9.49
C ASP A 66 -5.76 -9.95 -7.95
N GLU A 67 -6.27 -11.03 -7.38
CA GLU A 67 -6.25 -11.25 -5.92
C GLU A 67 -4.83 -11.26 -5.35
N TYR A 68 -3.88 -11.86 -6.05
CA TYR A 68 -2.48 -11.91 -5.62
C TYR A 68 -1.86 -10.50 -5.55
N ARG A 69 -2.05 -9.70 -6.61
CA ARG A 69 -1.56 -8.33 -6.64
C ARG A 69 -2.26 -7.42 -5.63
N MET A 70 -3.56 -7.63 -5.44
CA MET A 70 -4.29 -6.86 -4.42
C MET A 70 -3.80 -7.19 -3.01
N ARG A 71 -3.51 -8.46 -2.72
CA ARG A 71 -2.87 -8.88 -1.46
C ARG A 71 -1.52 -8.20 -1.27
N HIS A 72 -0.63 -8.28 -2.28
CA HIS A 72 0.65 -7.58 -2.31
C HIS A 72 0.48 -6.08 -2.04
N THR A 73 -0.43 -5.41 -2.75
CA THR A 73 -0.73 -3.98 -2.58
C THR A 73 -1.11 -3.65 -1.14
N MET A 74 -1.99 -4.43 -0.52
CA MET A 74 -2.42 -4.17 0.86
C MET A 74 -1.31 -4.40 1.89
N LEU A 75 -0.41 -5.36 1.64
CA LEU A 75 0.76 -5.58 2.50
C LEU A 75 1.83 -4.51 2.28
N THR A 76 1.99 -4.01 1.05
CA THR A 76 2.80 -2.82 0.76
C THR A 76 2.26 -1.58 1.49
N VAL A 77 0.94 -1.41 1.58
CA VAL A 77 0.32 -0.33 2.39
C VAL A 77 0.71 -0.47 3.86
N ARG A 78 0.65 -1.67 4.42
CA ARG A 78 1.10 -1.93 5.80
C ARG A 78 2.54 -1.50 6.01
N GLU A 79 3.44 -1.94 5.13
CA GLU A 79 4.87 -1.67 5.23
C GLU A 79 5.17 -0.17 5.08
N ALA A 80 4.56 0.48 4.09
CA ALA A 80 4.72 1.92 3.85
C ALA A 80 4.26 2.78 5.04
N VAL A 81 3.15 2.42 5.68
CA VAL A 81 2.66 3.10 6.88
C VAL A 81 3.66 2.94 8.03
N GLY A 82 4.21 1.73 8.23
CA GLY A 82 5.21 1.47 9.27
C GLY A 82 6.49 2.26 9.05
N LEU A 83 7.04 2.22 7.84
CA LEU A 83 8.26 2.95 7.47
C LEU A 83 8.04 4.48 7.56
N ALA A 84 6.93 4.99 7.03
CA ALA A 84 6.61 6.41 7.11
C ALA A 84 6.50 6.88 8.56
N GLN A 85 5.83 6.12 9.43
CA GLN A 85 5.73 6.46 10.85
C GLN A 85 7.11 6.45 11.54
N TYR A 86 7.94 5.45 11.24
CA TYR A 86 9.28 5.34 11.81
C TYR A 86 10.17 6.54 11.43
N HIS A 87 10.07 7.01 10.18
CA HIS A 87 10.86 8.14 9.67
C HIS A 87 10.19 9.51 9.84
N GLY A 88 9.05 9.61 10.55
CA GLY A 88 8.36 10.87 10.80
C GLY A 88 7.73 11.50 9.56
N LEU A 89 7.42 10.69 8.54
CA LEU A 89 6.76 11.11 7.31
C LEU A 89 5.23 10.95 7.40
N SER A 90 4.51 11.51 6.43
CA SER A 90 3.05 11.41 6.39
C SER A 90 2.59 9.98 6.10
N THR A 91 2.05 9.32 7.11
CA THR A 91 1.50 7.96 7.01
C THR A 91 0.25 7.90 6.13
N GLU A 92 -0.56 8.97 6.08
CA GLU A 92 -1.72 9.05 5.19
C GLU A 92 -1.30 9.13 3.72
N LYS A 93 -0.28 9.94 3.40
CA LYS A 93 0.28 9.96 2.04
C LYS A 93 0.90 8.62 1.68
N ALA A 94 1.63 7.97 2.59
CA ALA A 94 2.24 6.66 2.37
C ALA A 94 1.18 5.59 2.13
N ARG A 95 0.08 5.59 2.90
CA ARG A 95 -1.08 4.71 2.68
C ARG A 95 -1.62 4.86 1.26
N LEU A 96 -1.83 6.10 0.80
CA LEU A 96 -2.41 6.38 -0.50
C LEU A 96 -1.45 6.03 -1.65
N ALA A 97 -0.17 6.42 -1.54
CA ALA A 97 0.85 6.10 -2.55
C ALA A 97 1.01 4.58 -2.71
N ALA A 98 1.14 3.85 -1.60
CA ALA A 98 1.27 2.40 -1.61
C ALA A 98 0.01 1.69 -2.15
N LEU A 99 -1.20 2.19 -1.86
CA LEU A 99 -2.43 1.63 -2.42
C LEU A 99 -2.50 1.77 -3.95
N LEU A 100 -1.89 2.81 -4.51
CA LEU A 100 -1.95 3.12 -5.93
C LEU A 100 -0.67 2.76 -6.71
N HIS A 101 0.43 2.32 -6.06
CA HIS A 101 1.72 2.13 -6.71
C HIS A 101 1.64 1.22 -7.95
N ASP A 102 0.88 0.15 -7.86
CA ASP A 102 0.72 -0.87 -8.90
C ASP A 102 -0.60 -0.75 -9.70
N CYS A 103 -1.34 0.35 -9.59
CA CYS A 103 -2.65 0.51 -10.23
C CYS A 103 -2.63 0.45 -11.77
N ALA A 104 -1.45 0.55 -12.39
CA ALA A 104 -1.25 0.39 -13.84
C ALA A 104 -0.63 -0.96 -14.24
N LYS A 105 -0.57 -1.93 -13.37
CA LYS A 105 0.02 -3.26 -13.66
C LYS A 105 -1.01 -4.16 -14.38
N LEU A 106 -1.46 -3.69 -15.54
CA LEU A 106 -2.59 -4.26 -16.29
C LEU A 106 -2.19 -5.45 -17.19
N GLY A 107 -0.93 -5.62 -17.47
CA GLY A 107 -0.42 -6.53 -18.49
C GLY A 107 0.23 -5.77 -19.65
N ARG A 108 1.04 -6.50 -20.45
CA ARG A 108 1.94 -5.87 -21.43
C ARG A 108 1.22 -4.99 -22.45
N GLU A 109 0.28 -5.59 -23.15
CA GLU A 109 -0.40 -4.92 -24.28
C GLU A 109 -1.29 -3.77 -23.78
N GLU A 110 -1.95 -3.98 -22.67
CA GLU A 110 -2.88 -3.02 -22.10
C GLU A 110 -2.15 -1.79 -21.54
N THR A 111 -1.01 -1.99 -20.87
CA THR A 111 -0.16 -0.90 -20.40
C THR A 111 0.37 -0.04 -21.55
N VAL A 112 0.84 -0.67 -22.64
CA VAL A 112 1.29 0.04 -23.85
C VAL A 112 0.14 0.81 -24.49
N ARG A 113 -1.01 0.15 -24.70
CA ARG A 113 -2.20 0.81 -25.28
C ARG A 113 -2.66 1.99 -24.45
N TYR A 114 -2.61 1.88 -23.13
CA TYR A 114 -2.99 2.96 -22.23
C TYR A 114 -2.01 4.13 -22.32
N ALA A 115 -0.70 3.85 -22.36
CA ALA A 115 0.35 4.86 -22.53
C ALA A 115 0.15 5.65 -23.83
N GLU A 116 -0.12 4.95 -24.95
CA GLU A 116 -0.36 5.56 -26.25
C GLU A 116 -1.64 6.41 -26.26
N LYS A 117 -2.72 5.90 -25.65
CA LYS A 117 -3.98 6.66 -25.49
C LYS A 117 -3.80 7.95 -24.70
N MET A 118 -2.92 7.95 -23.71
CA MET A 118 -2.58 9.12 -22.91
C MET A 118 -1.59 10.07 -23.61
N GLY A 119 -1.18 9.76 -24.86
CA GLY A 119 -0.20 10.54 -25.61
C GLY A 119 1.23 10.40 -25.07
N TYR A 120 1.49 9.34 -24.30
CA TYR A 120 2.82 9.07 -23.77
C TYR A 120 3.71 8.47 -24.85
N ALA A 121 4.81 9.17 -25.19
CA ALA A 121 5.77 8.70 -26.18
C ALA A 121 6.68 7.62 -25.57
N LEU A 122 6.38 6.36 -25.83
CA LEU A 122 7.20 5.25 -25.40
C LEU A 122 8.51 5.16 -26.20
N THR A 123 9.61 4.95 -25.51
CA THR A 123 10.88 4.54 -26.11
C THR A 123 10.80 3.09 -26.65
N ASN A 124 11.76 2.68 -27.46
CA ASN A 124 11.84 1.28 -27.91
C ASN A 124 12.04 0.32 -26.73
N GLU A 125 12.89 0.69 -25.78
CA GLU A 125 13.15 -0.09 -24.58
C GLU A 125 11.89 -0.28 -23.71
N GLU A 126 11.09 0.77 -23.56
CA GLU A 126 9.81 0.70 -22.83
C GLU A 126 8.76 -0.16 -23.55
N ARG A 127 8.75 -0.16 -24.90
CA ARG A 127 7.88 -1.05 -25.68
C ARG A 127 8.28 -2.52 -25.56
N GLU A 128 9.58 -2.79 -25.51
CA GLU A 128 10.12 -4.13 -25.31
C GLU A 128 9.94 -4.62 -23.87
N ASN A 129 10.01 -3.70 -22.90
CA ASN A 129 9.90 -3.96 -21.46
C ASN A 129 8.80 -3.13 -20.78
N PRO A 130 7.51 -3.39 -21.06
CA PRO A 130 6.41 -2.61 -20.48
C PRO A 130 6.33 -2.67 -18.95
N PHE A 131 7.07 -3.62 -18.35
CA PHE A 131 7.24 -3.69 -16.91
C PHE A 131 7.89 -2.41 -16.34
N LEU A 132 8.75 -1.75 -17.11
CA LEU A 132 9.43 -0.53 -16.66
C LEU A 132 8.51 0.69 -16.60
N ILE A 133 7.43 0.68 -17.37
CA ILE A 133 6.55 1.86 -17.53
C ILE A 133 5.31 1.84 -16.62
N HIS A 134 5.01 0.70 -15.97
CA HIS A 134 3.78 0.65 -15.17
C HIS A 134 3.77 1.68 -14.04
N SER A 135 4.91 2.01 -13.45
CA SER A 135 5.01 3.02 -12.40
C SER A 135 4.73 4.44 -12.92
N ARG A 136 5.27 4.80 -14.11
CA ARG A 136 5.00 6.09 -14.73
C ARG A 136 3.54 6.22 -15.17
N ILE A 137 3.00 5.17 -15.80
CA ILE A 137 1.57 5.13 -16.15
C ILE A 137 0.70 5.10 -14.89
N GLY A 138 1.15 4.45 -13.82
CA GLY A 138 0.50 4.43 -12.51
C GLY A 138 0.36 5.83 -11.92
N ALA A 139 1.39 6.65 -11.99
CA ALA A 139 1.33 8.04 -11.53
C ALA A 139 0.31 8.86 -12.35
N LEU A 140 0.26 8.68 -13.69
CA LEU A 140 -0.76 9.32 -14.53
C LEU A 140 -2.17 8.84 -14.18
N LEU A 141 -2.37 7.53 -13.98
CA LEU A 141 -3.64 6.97 -13.55
C LEU A 141 -4.07 7.47 -12.18
N ALA A 142 -3.13 7.53 -11.23
CA ALA A 142 -3.39 8.06 -9.90
C ALA A 142 -3.92 9.49 -9.96
N ARG A 143 -3.35 10.32 -10.82
CA ARG A 143 -3.82 11.69 -11.05
C ARG A 143 -5.19 11.73 -11.75
N ASP A 144 -5.32 11.07 -12.89
CA ASP A 144 -6.43 11.29 -13.82
C ASP A 144 -7.67 10.46 -13.48
N LEU A 145 -7.50 9.24 -12.96
CA LEU A 145 -8.63 8.36 -12.60
C LEU A 145 -8.92 8.35 -11.10
N TYR A 146 -7.88 8.46 -10.26
CA TYR A 146 -8.04 8.38 -8.81
C TYR A 146 -8.02 9.73 -8.12
N GLY A 147 -7.76 10.82 -8.88
CA GLY A 147 -7.89 12.21 -8.40
C GLY A 147 -6.76 12.68 -7.49
N VAL A 148 -5.62 12.01 -7.49
CA VAL A 148 -4.44 12.40 -6.70
C VAL A 148 -3.81 13.64 -7.32
N GLN A 149 -3.69 14.72 -6.53
CA GLN A 149 -3.04 15.98 -6.97
C GLN A 149 -1.71 16.24 -6.25
N ASP A 150 -1.43 15.49 -5.21
CA ASP A 150 -0.20 15.65 -4.43
C ASP A 150 1.00 15.10 -5.22
N THR A 151 1.92 16.00 -5.58
CA THR A 151 3.10 15.67 -6.40
C THR A 151 4.08 14.74 -5.68
N GLU A 152 4.14 14.78 -4.35
CA GLU A 152 4.98 13.88 -3.57
C GLU A 152 4.48 12.43 -3.72
N ILE A 153 3.17 12.21 -3.66
CA ILE A 153 2.54 10.90 -3.87
C ILE A 153 2.76 10.43 -5.31
N LEU A 154 2.53 11.31 -6.30
CA LEU A 154 2.70 10.97 -7.71
C LEU A 154 4.14 10.60 -8.06
N ASN A 155 5.12 11.35 -7.54
CA ASN A 155 6.55 11.06 -7.72
C ASN A 155 6.92 9.70 -7.10
N ALA A 156 6.45 9.41 -5.89
CA ALA A 156 6.72 8.15 -5.23
C ALA A 156 6.13 6.95 -6.01
N ILE A 157 4.92 7.11 -6.57
CA ILE A 157 4.33 6.10 -7.48
C ILE A 157 5.19 5.95 -8.73
N GLU A 158 5.62 7.04 -9.37
CA GLU A 158 6.44 6.99 -10.58
C GLU A 158 7.79 6.29 -10.35
N ARG A 159 8.39 6.48 -9.18
CA ARG A 159 9.76 6.04 -8.86
C ARG A 159 9.86 4.69 -8.19
N HIS A 160 8.73 4.07 -7.80
CA HIS A 160 8.76 2.87 -6.95
C HIS A 160 9.40 1.64 -7.61
N THR A 161 9.50 1.58 -8.94
CA THR A 161 10.05 0.42 -9.66
C THR A 161 11.55 0.51 -9.83
N VAL A 162 12.03 1.56 -10.47
CA VAL A 162 13.44 1.72 -10.86
C VAL A 162 14.17 2.80 -10.06
N GLY A 163 13.44 3.58 -9.26
CA GLY A 163 14.00 4.71 -8.55
C GLY A 163 14.41 5.87 -9.47
N CYS A 164 15.19 6.79 -8.93
CA CYS A 164 15.89 7.84 -9.67
C CYS A 164 17.14 8.28 -8.89
N ALA A 165 18.00 9.10 -9.50
CA ALA A 165 19.23 9.57 -8.86
C ALA A 165 18.98 10.44 -7.60
N GLU A 166 17.84 11.12 -7.55
CA GLU A 166 17.47 12.04 -6.46
C GLU A 166 16.13 11.63 -5.86
N MET A 167 16.11 10.48 -5.17
CA MET A 167 14.93 10.05 -4.41
C MET A 167 14.79 10.86 -3.13
N THR A 168 13.56 11.29 -2.84
CA THR A 168 13.23 11.85 -1.53
C THR A 168 13.07 10.72 -0.51
N PRO A 169 13.16 10.99 0.82
CA PRO A 169 12.86 9.98 1.84
C PRO A 169 11.46 9.37 1.68
N PHE A 170 10.50 10.11 1.14
CA PHE A 170 9.17 9.60 0.87
C PHE A 170 9.16 8.63 -0.33
N ASP A 171 9.90 8.93 -1.41
CA ASP A 171 10.08 8.01 -2.54
C ASP A 171 10.71 6.69 -2.07
N GLU A 172 11.75 6.78 -1.22
CA GLU A 172 12.44 5.62 -0.66
C GLU A 172 11.51 4.74 0.17
N VAL A 173 10.62 5.34 0.97
CA VAL A 173 9.62 4.59 1.76
C VAL A 173 8.74 3.74 0.86
N ILE A 174 8.21 4.28 -0.23
CA ILE A 174 7.33 3.53 -1.13
C ILE A 174 8.13 2.48 -1.92
N PHE A 175 9.33 2.82 -2.39
CA PHE A 175 10.24 1.90 -3.06
C PHE A 175 10.61 0.70 -2.18
N LEU A 176 10.96 0.94 -0.92
CA LEU A 176 11.32 -0.12 0.03
C LEU A 176 10.11 -0.93 0.45
N ALA A 177 8.97 -0.31 0.72
CA ALA A 177 7.75 -0.99 1.12
C ALA A 177 7.31 -2.04 0.09
N ASP A 178 7.39 -1.71 -1.20
CA ASP A 178 7.13 -2.67 -2.29
C ASP A 178 8.08 -3.88 -2.27
N LYS A 179 9.31 -3.72 -1.79
CA LYS A 179 10.33 -4.80 -1.76
C LYS A 179 10.29 -5.63 -0.46
N LEU A 180 9.85 -5.03 0.65
CA LEU A 180 9.95 -5.59 1.99
C LEU A 180 8.64 -6.21 2.50
N GLU A 181 7.54 -6.03 1.77
CA GLU A 181 6.24 -6.55 2.22
C GLU A 181 6.28 -8.09 2.44
N PRO A 182 5.63 -8.61 3.47
CA PRO A 182 5.88 -9.95 4.00
C PRO A 182 5.33 -11.12 3.15
N SER A 183 4.73 -10.89 1.99
CA SER A 183 4.26 -11.96 1.09
C SER A 183 5.27 -12.33 -0.01
N ARG A 184 6.37 -11.62 -0.09
CA ARG A 184 7.49 -11.89 -1.02
C ARG A 184 8.44 -12.96 -0.51
#